data_005d5a083d9447fda5f103da0b8f0561
#
_entry.id   005d5a083d9447fda5f103da0b8f0561
#
_cell.length_a   1.000
_cell.length_b   1.000
_cell.length_c   1.000
_cell.angle_alpha   90.00
_cell.angle_beta   90.00
_cell.angle_gamma   90.00
#
_symmetry.space_group_name_H-M   'P 1'
#
loop_
_entity.id
_entity.type
_entity.pdbx_description
1 polymer ?
#
loop_
_entity_poly.entity_id
_entity_poly.type
_entity_poly.pdbx_seq_one_letter_code
_entity_poly.pdbx_strand_id
1 'polypeptide(L)'
;GLPIATVELKNQFSGQSVENAKKQYVYDREPNEPIFLFKKRALVHFAVDADECYMTTKLDGKRTRYLPFNLGSNNGAGNPLNKLGYRTSYLWDKLPDGNDGVWTKDSFMDIIGKFLHLSVEDFELNGIKKKKESIIFPRFHQMQVVRKATEDARNNGAGKNYLIQHSAGSGKSNSIAWLSYRLSSLHDDTNKRIFDSVIVITDRKVLDSQLQNT
;
A
#
# COMPACT_ATOMS: atom_id res chain seq x y z
N GLY A 1 2.99 -12.83 -19.84
CA GLY A 1 3.34 -12.19 -18.56
C GLY A 1 2.69 -12.90 -17.39
N LEU A 2 3.20 -12.68 -16.18
CA LEU A 2 2.58 -13.22 -14.95
C LEU A 2 1.54 -12.20 -14.45
N PRO A 3 0.29 -12.61 -14.15
CA PRO A 3 -0.69 -11.74 -13.51
C PRO A 3 -0.29 -11.53 -12.06
N ILE A 4 -0.02 -10.28 -11.67
CA ILE A 4 0.40 -9.90 -10.32
C ILE A 4 -0.64 -9.07 -9.56
N ALA A 5 -1.62 -8.54 -10.29
CA ALA A 5 -2.77 -7.82 -9.73
C ALA A 5 -4.02 -8.11 -10.54
N THR A 6 -5.19 -7.98 -9.91
CA THR A 6 -6.48 -7.95 -10.59
C THR A 6 -7.21 -6.66 -10.26
N VAL A 7 -8.06 -6.21 -11.17
CA VAL A 7 -8.84 -4.98 -11.02
C VAL A 7 -10.27 -5.22 -11.49
N GLU A 8 -11.24 -4.96 -10.62
CA GLU A 8 -12.66 -4.85 -10.99
C GLU A 8 -13.00 -3.36 -11.11
N LEU A 9 -13.23 -2.92 -12.35
CA LEU A 9 -13.57 -1.55 -12.68
C LEU A 9 -15.09 -1.41 -12.81
N LYS A 10 -15.64 -0.37 -12.20
CA LYS A 10 -17.06 -0.02 -12.31
C LYS A 10 -17.22 1.40 -12.84
N ASN A 11 -18.27 1.56 -13.64
CA ASN A 11 -18.59 2.83 -14.26
C ASN A 11 -19.93 3.35 -13.74
N GLN A 12 -19.93 4.57 -13.24
CA GLN A 12 -21.14 5.23 -12.72
C GLN A 12 -22.22 5.45 -13.78
N PHE A 13 -21.85 5.56 -15.06
CA PHE A 13 -22.85 5.66 -16.17
C PHE A 13 -23.73 4.41 -16.29
N SER A 14 -23.25 3.25 -15.81
CA SER A 14 -24.05 2.03 -15.72
C SER A 14 -24.78 1.85 -14.38
N GLY A 15 -24.77 2.86 -13.51
CA GLY A 15 -25.35 2.79 -12.17
C GLY A 15 -24.56 1.90 -11.20
N GLN A 16 -23.32 1.55 -11.54
CA GLN A 16 -22.45 0.71 -10.70
C GLN A 16 -21.39 1.54 -9.97
N SER A 17 -21.02 1.09 -8.78
CA SER A 17 -20.03 1.72 -7.92
C SER A 17 -18.96 0.74 -7.46
N VAL A 18 -18.00 1.22 -6.70
CA VAL A 18 -16.96 0.40 -6.06
C VAL A 18 -17.55 -0.73 -5.20
N GLU A 19 -18.72 -0.52 -4.61
CA GLU A 19 -19.42 -1.58 -3.84
C GLU A 19 -19.85 -2.75 -4.72
N ASN A 20 -20.22 -2.49 -5.98
CA ASN A 20 -20.50 -3.56 -6.95
C ASN A 20 -19.21 -4.30 -7.34
N ALA A 21 -18.08 -3.61 -7.45
CA ALA A 21 -16.77 -4.24 -7.66
C ALA A 21 -16.38 -5.18 -6.51
N LYS A 22 -16.54 -4.72 -5.26
CA LYS A 22 -16.31 -5.54 -4.06
C LYS A 22 -17.24 -6.76 -4.02
N LYS A 23 -18.53 -6.56 -4.30
CA LYS A 23 -19.52 -7.66 -4.36
C LYS A 23 -19.15 -8.70 -5.41
N GLN A 24 -18.65 -8.27 -6.56
CA GLN A 24 -18.23 -9.16 -7.63
C GLN A 24 -17.09 -10.09 -7.19
N TYR A 25 -16.08 -9.57 -6.51
CA TYR A 25 -15.02 -10.40 -5.92
C TYR A 25 -15.53 -11.36 -4.84
N VAL A 26 -16.54 -10.96 -4.07
CA VAL A 26 -17.05 -11.75 -2.94
C VAL A 26 -17.98 -12.87 -3.40
N TYR A 27 -18.80 -12.63 -4.43
CA TYR A 27 -19.91 -13.51 -4.81
C TYR A 27 -19.74 -14.15 -6.17
N ASP A 28 -19.10 -13.46 -7.13
CA ASP A 28 -19.09 -13.89 -8.52
C ASP A 28 -17.73 -14.47 -8.95
N ARG A 29 -16.66 -14.21 -8.14
CA ARG A 29 -15.33 -14.78 -8.37
C ARG A 29 -15.10 -15.99 -7.47
N GLU A 30 -14.65 -17.08 -8.07
CA GLU A 30 -14.30 -18.29 -7.33
C GLU A 30 -12.91 -18.11 -6.65
N PRO A 31 -12.83 -18.04 -5.31
CA PRO A 31 -11.57 -17.80 -4.62
C PRO A 31 -10.50 -18.88 -4.84
N ASN A 32 -10.91 -20.07 -5.28
CA ASN A 32 -10.02 -21.21 -5.54
C ASN A 32 -9.42 -21.19 -6.95
N GLU A 33 -9.86 -20.28 -7.83
CA GLU A 33 -9.19 -20.12 -9.12
C GLU A 33 -7.73 -19.72 -8.94
N PRO A 34 -6.79 -20.27 -9.74
CA PRO A 34 -5.36 -20.03 -9.57
C PRO A 34 -4.95 -18.55 -9.49
N ILE A 35 -5.70 -17.66 -10.18
CA ILE A 35 -5.43 -16.22 -10.18
C ILE A 35 -5.76 -15.55 -8.85
N PHE A 36 -6.72 -16.09 -8.09
CA PHE A 36 -7.20 -15.55 -6.83
C PHE A 36 -6.62 -16.25 -5.60
N LEU A 37 -5.99 -17.41 -5.79
CA LEU A 37 -5.37 -18.13 -4.68
C LEU A 37 -4.29 -17.31 -4.00
N PHE A 38 -4.41 -17.20 -2.67
CA PHE A 38 -3.44 -16.48 -1.84
C PHE A 38 -2.00 -16.95 -2.09
N LYS A 39 -1.08 -16.05 -2.33
CA LYS A 39 0.35 -16.29 -2.62
C LYS A 39 0.64 -17.08 -3.91
N LYS A 40 -0.31 -17.25 -4.81
CA LYS A 40 -0.07 -18.04 -6.03
C LYS A 40 0.24 -17.18 -7.26
N ARG A 41 -0.62 -16.23 -7.61
CA ARG A 41 -0.46 -15.38 -8.80
C ARG A 41 -0.69 -13.92 -8.48
N ALA A 42 -1.95 -13.47 -8.47
CA ALA A 42 -2.24 -12.09 -8.09
C ALA A 42 -1.96 -11.89 -6.59
N LEU A 43 -1.19 -10.84 -6.28
CA LEU A 43 -0.76 -10.48 -4.93
C LEU A 43 -1.68 -9.43 -4.31
N VAL A 44 -2.44 -8.74 -5.16
CA VAL A 44 -3.38 -7.69 -4.75
C VAL A 44 -4.57 -7.66 -5.71
N HIS A 45 -5.75 -7.34 -5.17
CA HIS A 45 -7.01 -7.23 -5.89
C HIS A 45 -7.61 -5.85 -5.62
N PHE A 46 -7.87 -5.09 -6.67
CA PHE A 46 -8.42 -3.74 -6.59
C PHE A 46 -9.88 -3.71 -7.01
N ALA A 47 -10.70 -3.05 -6.22
CA ALA A 47 -12.07 -2.65 -6.55
C ALA A 47 -12.08 -1.14 -6.79
N VAL A 48 -12.50 -0.70 -7.97
CA VAL A 48 -12.34 0.69 -8.41
C VAL A 48 -13.56 1.18 -9.13
N ASP A 49 -13.98 2.40 -8.84
CA ASP A 49 -14.85 3.19 -9.68
C ASP A 49 -14.21 4.58 -9.98
N ALA A 50 -14.98 5.51 -10.50
CA ALA A 50 -14.47 6.84 -10.81
C ALA A 50 -14.06 7.65 -9.57
N ASP A 51 -14.61 7.34 -8.39
CA ASP A 51 -14.45 8.13 -7.17
C ASP A 51 -13.56 7.46 -6.12
N GLU A 52 -13.58 6.13 -6.04
CA GLU A 52 -12.96 5.39 -4.96
C GLU A 52 -12.19 4.17 -5.44
N CYS A 53 -11.14 3.86 -4.70
CA CYS A 53 -10.32 2.66 -4.88
C CYS A 53 -10.15 1.95 -3.54
N TYR A 54 -10.40 0.65 -3.55
CA TYR A 54 -10.11 -0.24 -2.43
C TYR A 54 -9.26 -1.41 -2.88
N MET A 55 -8.48 -1.96 -1.98
CA MET A 55 -7.64 -3.11 -2.27
C MET A 55 -7.73 -4.17 -1.19
N THR A 56 -7.47 -5.40 -1.56
CA THR A 56 -7.24 -6.54 -0.66
C THR A 56 -6.11 -7.41 -1.19
N THR A 57 -5.39 -8.06 -0.31
CA THR A 57 -4.34 -9.04 -0.66
C THR A 57 -4.79 -10.48 -0.48
N LYS A 58 -6.03 -10.68 -0.02
CA LYS A 58 -6.61 -12.01 0.16
C LYS A 58 -8.12 -11.97 -0.05
N LEU A 59 -8.60 -12.75 -0.99
CA LEU A 59 -10.03 -13.01 -1.14
C LEU A 59 -10.44 -14.16 -0.19
N ASP A 60 -11.49 -13.96 0.60
CA ASP A 60 -12.02 -14.90 1.58
C ASP A 60 -13.56 -14.87 1.59
N GLY A 61 -14.16 -14.81 0.41
CA GLY A 61 -15.60 -14.68 0.26
C GLY A 61 -16.15 -13.50 1.07
N LYS A 62 -17.21 -13.73 1.85
CA LYS A 62 -17.84 -12.72 2.70
C LYS A 62 -16.94 -12.14 3.80
N ARG A 63 -15.82 -12.80 4.12
CA ARG A 63 -14.84 -12.33 5.12
C ARG A 63 -13.74 -11.47 4.52
N THR A 64 -13.75 -11.26 3.21
CA THR A 64 -12.78 -10.40 2.51
C THR A 64 -12.78 -9.00 3.13
N ARG A 65 -11.60 -8.55 3.54
CA ARG A 65 -11.40 -7.21 4.09
C ARG A 65 -10.77 -6.32 3.04
N TYR A 66 -11.45 -5.23 2.72
CA TYR A 66 -10.95 -4.21 1.82
C TYR A 66 -10.36 -3.04 2.62
N LEU A 67 -9.22 -2.55 2.16
CA LEU A 67 -8.59 -1.34 2.68
C LEU A 67 -8.71 -0.23 1.64
N PRO A 68 -9.02 1.01 2.04
CA PRO A 68 -9.04 2.13 1.12
C PRO A 68 -7.63 2.37 0.55
N PHE A 69 -7.58 2.61 -0.75
CA PHE A 69 -6.37 2.95 -1.48
C PHE A 69 -6.55 4.28 -2.23
N ASN A 70 -7.09 5.26 -1.56
CA ASN A 70 -7.42 6.56 -2.11
C ASN A 70 -6.26 7.54 -1.99
N LEU A 71 -6.10 8.40 -2.98
CA LEU A 71 -5.15 9.52 -2.96
C LEU A 71 -5.35 10.41 -1.72
N GLY A 72 -6.61 10.52 -1.28
CA GLY A 72 -6.99 11.36 -0.16
C GLY A 72 -7.31 12.81 -0.57
N SER A 73 -7.86 13.55 0.37
CA SER A 73 -8.10 14.97 0.28
C SER A 73 -7.39 15.68 1.43
N ASN A 74 -7.36 16.99 1.42
CA ASN A 74 -6.70 17.82 2.45
C ASN A 74 -7.14 17.48 3.89
N ASN A 75 -8.30 16.84 4.06
CA ASN A 75 -8.89 16.57 5.35
C ASN A 75 -9.23 15.09 5.61
N GLY A 76 -8.73 14.13 4.83
CA GLY A 76 -9.07 12.76 5.15
C GLY A 76 -8.81 11.69 4.11
N ALA A 77 -9.42 10.54 4.32
CA ALA A 77 -9.13 9.29 3.65
C ALA A 77 -9.87 9.08 2.31
N GLY A 78 -10.68 10.02 1.86
CA GLY A 78 -11.37 9.93 0.58
C GLY A 78 -10.63 10.63 -0.55
N ASN A 79 -10.89 10.24 -1.80
CA ASN A 79 -10.42 11.03 -2.93
C ASN A 79 -11.16 12.37 -2.94
N PRO A 80 -10.52 13.47 -3.37
CA PRO A 80 -11.22 14.72 -3.52
C PRO A 80 -12.41 14.52 -4.46
N LEU A 81 -13.60 14.93 -4.03
CA LEU A 81 -14.76 15.08 -4.90
C LEU A 81 -14.41 16.15 -5.92
N ASN A 82 -14.02 15.74 -7.09
CA ASN A 82 -13.18 16.59 -7.89
C ASN A 82 -13.96 17.39 -8.92
N LYS A 83 -13.96 18.68 -8.78
CA LYS A 83 -14.27 19.61 -9.87
C LYS A 83 -13.30 19.51 -11.05
N LEU A 84 -12.17 18.82 -10.90
CA LEU A 84 -11.10 18.70 -11.90
C LEU A 84 -11.06 17.33 -12.62
N GLY A 85 -11.93 16.38 -12.29
CA GLY A 85 -12.05 15.12 -13.02
C GLY A 85 -10.98 14.04 -12.73
N TYR A 86 -10.16 14.21 -11.69
CA TYR A 86 -9.02 13.28 -11.42
C TYR A 86 -9.27 12.23 -10.35
N ARG A 87 -10.47 11.82 -10.13
CA ARG A 87 -10.85 11.02 -8.96
C ARG A 87 -9.94 9.82 -8.70
N THR A 88 -10.00 8.78 -9.56
CA THR A 88 -9.14 7.60 -9.47
C THR A 88 -8.10 7.52 -10.60
N SER A 89 -8.00 8.53 -11.45
CA SER A 89 -7.05 8.56 -12.55
C SER A 89 -5.58 8.49 -12.12
N TYR A 90 -5.25 8.89 -10.87
CA TYR A 90 -3.92 8.72 -10.29
C TYR A 90 -3.42 7.26 -10.28
N LEU A 91 -4.32 6.29 -10.50
CA LEU A 91 -3.90 4.89 -10.59
C LEU A 91 -3.12 4.61 -11.88
N TRP A 92 -3.49 5.24 -12.99
CA TRP A 92 -2.87 5.03 -14.32
C TRP A 92 -2.31 6.27 -14.99
N ASP A 93 -2.65 7.45 -14.51
CA ASP A 93 -2.22 8.74 -15.00
C ASP A 93 -1.24 9.39 -14.02
N LYS A 94 -0.78 10.59 -14.34
CA LYS A 94 0.08 11.37 -13.46
C LYS A 94 -0.63 11.72 -12.14
N LEU A 95 0.13 11.68 -11.07
CA LEU A 95 -0.27 12.21 -9.77
C LEU A 95 -0.32 13.75 -9.81
N PRO A 96 -1.07 14.41 -8.90
CA PRO A 96 -1.11 15.88 -8.84
C PRO A 96 0.25 16.56 -8.61
N ASP A 97 1.21 15.84 -8.03
CA ASP A 97 2.59 16.30 -7.82
C ASP A 97 3.52 16.02 -9.03
N GLY A 98 2.96 15.54 -10.14
CA GLY A 98 3.68 15.26 -11.38
C GLY A 98 4.32 13.86 -11.45
N ASN A 99 4.34 13.12 -10.34
CA ASN A 99 4.86 11.76 -10.33
C ASN A 99 3.98 10.81 -11.15
N ASP A 100 4.55 9.68 -11.53
CA ASP A 100 3.84 8.65 -12.30
C ASP A 100 2.72 7.98 -11.47
N GLY A 101 1.65 7.61 -12.16
CA GLY A 101 0.53 6.89 -11.58
C GLY A 101 0.96 5.56 -10.94
N VAL A 102 0.15 5.07 -10.03
CA VAL A 102 0.46 3.88 -9.21
C VAL A 102 0.71 2.64 -10.08
N TRP A 103 -0.05 2.48 -11.17
CA TRP A 103 -0.01 1.28 -12.03
C TRP A 103 0.93 1.43 -13.24
N THR A 104 1.70 2.49 -13.31
CA THR A 104 2.80 2.53 -14.28
C THR A 104 3.81 1.44 -13.93
N LYS A 105 4.52 0.94 -14.93
CA LYS A 105 5.44 -0.19 -14.77
C LYS A 105 6.46 0.05 -13.65
N ASP A 106 7.13 1.18 -13.67
CA ASP A 106 8.21 1.48 -12.71
C ASP A 106 7.68 1.70 -11.30
N SER A 107 6.53 2.41 -11.17
CA SER A 107 5.86 2.61 -9.89
C SER A 107 5.39 1.29 -9.29
N PHE A 108 4.80 0.40 -10.10
CA PHE A 108 4.31 -0.88 -9.60
C PHE A 108 5.44 -1.85 -9.26
N MET A 109 6.52 -1.84 -10.05
CA MET A 109 7.73 -2.62 -9.73
C MET A 109 8.42 -2.12 -8.46
N ASP A 110 8.44 -0.82 -8.20
CA ASP A 110 8.91 -0.27 -6.93
C ASP A 110 8.05 -0.74 -5.74
N ILE A 111 6.73 -0.81 -5.92
CA ILE A 111 5.84 -1.34 -4.87
C ILE A 111 6.16 -2.81 -4.58
N ILE A 112 6.27 -3.64 -5.60
CA ILE A 112 6.56 -5.07 -5.46
C ILE A 112 7.93 -5.28 -4.83
N GLY A 113 8.94 -4.55 -5.27
CA GLY A 113 10.33 -4.77 -4.85
C GLY A 113 10.68 -4.17 -3.50
N LYS A 114 9.95 -3.15 -3.03
CA LYS A 114 10.38 -2.36 -1.87
C LYS A 114 9.31 -2.13 -0.79
N PHE A 115 8.07 -2.51 -1.04
CA PHE A 115 7.00 -2.37 -0.05
C PHE A 115 6.31 -3.71 0.25
N LEU A 116 6.10 -4.53 -0.78
CA LEU A 116 5.37 -5.77 -0.61
C LEU A 116 6.18 -6.77 0.22
N HIS A 117 5.58 -7.32 1.27
CA HIS A 117 6.20 -8.37 2.06
C HIS A 117 5.17 -9.33 2.66
N LEU A 118 5.62 -10.52 3.02
CA LEU A 118 4.83 -11.51 3.73
C LEU A 118 5.03 -11.34 5.24
N SER A 119 3.98 -10.99 5.94
CA SER A 119 3.95 -10.97 7.41
C SER A 119 3.44 -12.31 7.94
N VAL A 120 4.12 -12.86 8.93
CA VAL A 120 3.74 -14.10 9.62
C VAL A 120 3.59 -13.77 11.09
N GLU A 121 2.37 -13.86 11.61
CA GLU A 121 2.04 -13.60 12.99
C GLU A 121 1.71 -14.93 13.71
N ASP A 122 2.36 -15.19 14.83
CA ASP A 122 1.98 -16.29 15.71
C ASP A 122 0.82 -15.84 16.59
N PHE A 123 -0.22 -16.65 16.69
CA PHE A 123 -1.34 -16.41 17.59
C PHE A 123 -1.80 -17.71 18.23
N GLU A 124 -2.42 -17.61 19.40
CA GLU A 124 -2.97 -18.75 20.11
C GLU A 124 -4.51 -18.77 20.00
N LEU A 125 -5.06 -19.91 19.64
CA LEU A 125 -6.50 -20.14 19.60
C LEU A 125 -6.82 -21.46 20.32
N ASN A 126 -7.57 -21.38 21.41
CA ASN A 126 -7.93 -22.53 22.25
C ASN A 126 -6.71 -23.34 22.74
N GLY A 127 -5.63 -22.68 23.15
CA GLY A 127 -4.39 -23.34 23.60
C GLY A 127 -3.51 -23.89 22.48
N ILE A 128 -3.90 -23.70 21.21
CA ILE A 128 -3.14 -24.19 20.06
C ILE A 128 -2.44 -23.00 19.38
N LYS A 129 -1.12 -23.05 19.27
CA LYS A 129 -0.34 -22.06 18.51
C LYS A 129 -0.63 -22.22 17.01
N LYS A 130 -1.00 -21.13 16.39
CA LYS A 130 -1.29 -21.05 14.94
C LYS A 130 -0.51 -19.90 14.32
N LYS A 131 -0.24 -20.02 13.03
CA LYS A 131 0.37 -18.95 12.23
C LYS A 131 -0.67 -18.31 11.33
N LYS A 132 -0.67 -17.00 11.29
CA LYS A 132 -1.46 -16.22 10.36
C LYS A 132 -0.52 -15.53 9.39
N GLU A 133 -0.68 -15.84 8.12
CA GLU A 133 0.08 -15.19 7.05
C GLU A 133 -0.75 -14.09 6.39
N SER A 134 -0.11 -12.97 6.11
CA SER A 134 -0.73 -11.83 5.43
C SER A 134 0.29 -11.22 4.45
N ILE A 135 -0.12 -10.97 3.22
CA ILE A 135 0.66 -10.13 2.32
C ILE A 135 0.35 -8.67 2.69
N ILE A 136 1.38 -7.94 3.04
CA ILE A 136 1.28 -6.51 3.32
C ILE A 136 1.55 -5.74 2.03
N PHE A 137 0.53 -5.03 1.56
CA PHE A 137 0.60 -4.09 0.45
C PHE A 137 0.44 -2.67 1.03
N PRO A 138 1.22 -1.67 0.61
CA PRO A 138 1.15 -0.36 1.20
C PRO A 138 -0.21 0.30 0.90
N ARG A 139 -0.75 1.04 1.84
CA ARG A 139 -1.83 2.00 1.56
C ARG A 139 -1.26 3.18 0.81
N PHE A 140 -2.10 3.89 0.07
CA PHE A 140 -1.67 5.03 -0.74
C PHE A 140 -0.85 6.07 0.06
N HIS A 141 -1.36 6.50 1.21
CA HIS A 141 -0.68 7.49 2.08
C HIS A 141 0.68 6.98 2.62
N GLN A 142 0.81 5.67 2.89
CA GLN A 142 2.07 5.08 3.35
C GLN A 142 3.10 5.09 2.21
N MET A 143 2.71 4.65 1.03
CA MET A 143 3.56 4.68 -0.16
C MET A 143 4.01 6.10 -0.47
N GLN A 144 3.07 7.05 -0.46
CA GLN A 144 3.35 8.44 -0.80
C GLN A 144 4.34 9.08 0.17
N VAL A 145 4.14 8.93 1.47
CA VAL A 145 5.04 9.54 2.46
C VAL A 145 6.44 8.94 2.41
N VAL A 146 6.55 7.62 2.25
CA VAL A 146 7.86 6.95 2.15
C VAL A 146 8.59 7.39 0.89
N ARG A 147 7.92 7.47 -0.25
CA ARG A 147 8.51 7.94 -1.51
C ARG A 147 8.98 9.39 -1.40
N LYS A 148 8.12 10.29 -0.92
CA LYS A 148 8.46 11.72 -0.77
C LYS A 148 9.64 11.93 0.18
N ALA A 149 9.65 11.27 1.32
CA ALA A 149 10.76 11.38 2.27
C ALA A 149 12.08 10.82 1.71
N THR A 150 12.02 9.71 0.96
CA THR A 150 13.18 9.12 0.31
C THR A 150 13.73 10.03 -0.80
N GLU A 151 12.86 10.60 -1.61
CA GLU A 151 13.24 11.52 -2.69
C GLU A 151 13.85 12.81 -2.15
N ASP A 152 13.22 13.41 -1.14
CA ASP A 152 13.77 14.61 -0.52
C ASP A 152 15.12 14.33 0.14
N ALA A 153 15.29 13.20 0.81
CA ALA A 153 16.56 12.78 1.39
C ALA A 153 17.66 12.55 0.33
N ARG A 154 17.27 12.03 -0.85
CA ARG A 154 18.21 11.89 -1.99
C ARG A 154 18.70 13.24 -2.49
N ASN A 155 17.78 14.19 -2.65
CA ASN A 155 18.06 15.50 -3.24
C ASN A 155 18.77 16.44 -2.29
N ASN A 156 18.50 16.36 -0.98
CA ASN A 156 18.93 17.33 0.03
C ASN A 156 19.86 16.74 1.08
N GLY A 157 20.06 15.43 1.11
CA GLY A 157 20.88 14.77 2.13
C GLY A 157 20.21 14.73 3.51
N ALA A 158 21.06 14.59 4.55
CA ALA A 158 20.66 14.62 5.96
C ALA A 158 20.41 16.06 6.44
N GLY A 159 19.72 16.22 7.59
CA GLY A 159 19.58 17.49 8.29
C GLY A 159 18.21 18.14 8.24
N LYS A 160 17.26 17.58 7.47
CA LYS A 160 15.86 18.05 7.49
C LYS A 160 15.03 17.31 8.53
N ASN A 161 14.11 18.04 9.15
CA ASN A 161 13.11 17.49 10.06
C ASN A 161 11.78 17.32 9.34
N TYR A 162 11.13 16.15 9.50
CA TYR A 162 9.82 15.87 8.97
C TYR A 162 8.84 15.55 10.09
N LEU A 163 7.64 16.08 10.01
CA LEU A 163 6.51 15.66 10.82
C LEU A 163 5.54 14.89 9.95
N ILE A 164 5.37 13.59 10.25
CA ILE A 164 4.43 12.71 9.55
C ILE A 164 3.27 12.40 10.48
N GLN A 165 2.13 13.02 10.22
CA GLN A 165 0.93 12.87 11.02
C GLN A 165 -0.07 11.94 10.31
N HIS A 166 -0.23 10.75 10.83
CA HIS A 166 -1.24 9.78 10.39
C HIS A 166 -2.11 9.34 11.56
N SER A 167 -3.38 9.03 11.31
CA SER A 167 -4.33 8.57 12.33
C SER A 167 -3.88 7.27 13.01
N ALA A 168 -4.46 6.95 14.15
CA ALA A 168 -4.29 5.64 14.80
C ALA A 168 -4.77 4.52 13.85
N GLY A 169 -4.06 3.39 13.84
CA GLY A 169 -4.39 2.25 12.96
C GLY A 169 -4.08 2.46 11.48
N SER A 170 -3.43 3.55 11.09
CA SER A 170 -3.04 3.81 9.69
C SER A 170 -1.86 2.98 9.19
N GLY A 171 -1.21 2.19 10.07
CA GLY A 171 -0.03 1.40 9.72
C GLY A 171 1.28 2.19 9.76
N LYS A 172 1.43 3.14 10.67
CA LYS A 172 2.65 3.95 10.82
C LYS A 172 3.93 3.12 10.98
N SER A 173 3.85 2.00 11.70
CA SER A 173 5.01 1.10 11.90
C SER A 173 5.56 0.59 10.56
N ASN A 174 4.70 0.18 9.64
CA ASN A 174 5.14 -0.24 8.30
C ASN A 174 5.78 0.93 7.53
N SER A 175 5.23 2.14 7.64
CA SER A 175 5.84 3.31 7.00
C SER A 175 7.24 3.60 7.54
N ILE A 176 7.44 3.45 8.86
CA ILE A 176 8.76 3.62 9.50
C ILE A 176 9.72 2.54 9.00
N ALA A 177 9.30 1.27 9.00
CA ALA A 177 10.13 0.16 8.53
C ALA A 177 10.55 0.33 7.06
N TRP A 178 9.60 0.62 6.16
CA TRP A 178 9.91 0.85 4.75
C TRP A 178 10.83 2.06 4.53
N LEU A 179 10.60 3.15 5.26
CA LEU A 179 11.46 4.33 5.17
C LEU A 179 12.88 4.01 5.67
N SER A 180 13.01 3.34 6.79
CA SER A 180 14.30 2.94 7.36
C SER A 180 15.08 2.05 6.39
N TYR A 181 14.41 1.06 5.80
CA TYR A 181 15.02 0.18 4.80
C TYR A 181 15.50 0.95 3.57
N ARG A 182 14.68 1.88 3.05
CA ARG A 182 15.06 2.70 1.89
C ARG A 182 16.22 3.64 2.20
N LEU A 183 16.22 4.30 3.35
CA LEU A 183 17.27 5.22 3.75
C LEU A 183 18.60 4.50 3.99
N SER A 184 18.57 3.28 4.55
CA SER A 184 19.79 2.51 4.81
C SER A 184 20.57 2.12 3.55
N SER A 185 19.89 2.05 2.41
CA SER A 185 20.47 1.72 1.09
C SER A 185 20.44 2.88 0.10
N LEU A 186 20.16 4.10 0.57
CA LEU A 186 20.01 5.27 -0.30
C LEU A 186 21.39 5.80 -0.72
N HIS A 187 21.55 5.97 -2.04
CA HIS A 187 22.73 6.56 -2.67
C HIS A 187 22.35 7.80 -3.47
N ASP A 188 23.26 8.73 -3.55
CA ASP A 188 23.16 9.89 -4.44
C ASP A 188 23.49 9.52 -5.92
N ASP A 189 23.43 10.50 -6.80
CA ASP A 189 23.68 10.33 -8.23
C ASP A 189 25.14 9.96 -8.55
N THR A 190 26.05 10.13 -7.60
CA THR A 190 27.45 9.71 -7.69
C THR A 190 27.69 8.30 -7.13
N ASN A 191 26.61 7.59 -6.78
CA ASN A 191 26.63 6.29 -6.13
C ASN A 191 27.28 6.28 -4.74
N LYS A 192 27.32 7.44 -4.07
CA LYS A 192 27.79 7.56 -2.70
C LYS A 192 26.61 7.38 -1.74
N ARG A 193 26.81 6.62 -0.67
CA ARG A 193 25.80 6.42 0.37
C ARG A 193 25.51 7.73 1.08
N ILE A 194 24.22 8.06 1.25
CA ILE A 194 23.77 9.32 1.88
C ILE A 194 23.77 9.21 3.40
N PHE A 195 23.42 8.06 3.96
CA PHE A 195 23.36 7.82 5.40
C PHE A 195 24.25 6.65 5.79
N ASP A 196 25.14 6.85 6.74
CA ASP A 196 25.99 5.78 7.29
C ASP A 196 25.18 4.85 8.19
N SER A 197 24.20 5.39 8.92
CA SER A 197 23.31 4.66 9.81
C SER A 197 21.91 5.26 9.84
N VAL A 198 20.92 4.43 10.12
CA VAL A 198 19.53 4.84 10.36
C VAL A 198 19.14 4.35 11.76
N ILE A 199 18.74 5.28 12.63
CA ILE A 199 18.36 4.97 14.01
C ILE A 199 16.85 5.16 14.13
N VAL A 200 16.15 4.11 14.57
CA VAL A 200 14.71 4.15 14.88
C VAL A 200 14.54 4.15 16.39
N ILE A 201 13.86 5.18 16.90
CA ILE A 201 13.57 5.32 18.33
C ILE A 201 12.06 5.11 18.52
N THR A 202 11.69 4.18 19.40
CA THR A 202 10.30 3.90 19.76
C THR A 202 10.10 4.07 21.27
N ASP A 203 8.92 4.55 21.66
CA ASP A 203 8.54 4.72 23.06
C ASP A 203 7.85 3.49 23.67
N ARG A 204 7.53 2.49 22.84
CA ARG A 204 6.76 1.29 23.24
C ARG A 204 7.43 0.00 22.80
N LYS A 205 7.60 -0.94 23.73
CA LYS A 205 8.17 -2.27 23.47
C LYS A 205 7.39 -3.06 22.39
N VAL A 206 6.07 -2.89 22.32
CA VAL A 206 5.24 -3.55 21.29
C VAL A 206 5.55 -3.06 19.88
N LEU A 207 5.83 -1.76 19.72
CA LEU A 207 6.24 -1.17 18.45
C LEU A 207 7.62 -1.65 18.00
N ASP A 208 8.54 -1.79 18.95
CA ASP A 208 9.88 -2.31 18.69
C ASP A 208 9.83 -3.73 18.14
N SER A 209 9.06 -4.63 18.77
CA SER A 209 8.87 -6.00 18.28
C SER A 209 8.23 -6.07 16.89
N GLN A 210 7.31 -5.15 16.58
CA GLN A 210 6.70 -5.08 15.24
C GLN A 210 7.70 -4.63 14.18
N LEU A 211 8.58 -3.68 14.50
CA LEU A 211 9.58 -3.17 13.57
C LEU A 211 10.71 -4.18 13.30
N GLN A 212 11.08 -4.97 14.30
CA GLN A 212 12.10 -6.02 14.15
C GLN A 212 11.63 -7.19 13.28
N ASN A 213 10.31 -7.42 13.18
CA ASN A 213 9.70 -8.49 12.41
C ASN A 213 9.20 -8.06 11.01
N THR A 214 9.43 -6.82 10.60
CA THR A 214 9.08 -6.27 9.29
C THR A 214 10.30 -6.09 8.41
#